data_519b9cedb585b05cc49ae2fec5423928
#
_entry.id   519b9cedb585b05cc49ae2fec5423928
#
_cell.length_a   1.000
_cell.length_b   1.000
_cell.length_c   1.000
_cell.angle_alpha   90.00
_cell.angle_beta   90.00
_cell.angle_gamma   90.00
#
_symmetry.space_group_name_H-M   'P 1'
#
loop_
_entity.id
_entity.type
_entity.pdbx_description
1 polymer ?
#
loop_
_entity_poly.entity_id
_entity_poly.type
_entity_poly.pdbx_seq_one_letter_code
_entity_poly.pdbx_strand_id
1 'polypeptide(L)'
;SPAPTPTPTPSPSPTPDVTITLTPASTHAISPYIYGLNFYTGVANAPPLLTLDRAGGNRWTAYNWENNASNAGSDYLYESDNYLSSSAVPGEAVRALIAGDRAIGAASLVTVQMQGWVSADEAGPVSTAHPPDTTRFKPVVFKKSTQSAAAFTTTPPTSDSAVYMDEFAWALDQKFAGQGIFAAGAATPTFVQLDNEPELWNSTHLEIQGSAPVASDAYIARTIALAKALKDQFPGMTIVGPAHYGFGGLYSWQGELGATPTGANWFADKYLAALKTASASYGRPLVDVYDFHWYSEAKDPSGNRITGLSSASLTDAQVQAIVQSPRSLWDAGYSESSWIHDVLGGPIRLLPRLQAKIAAADPGMKLGITEYNNGGCKHIAGTLAQADNLGIFGAQGVQAATYWPLSDTEPYCLAAFRAFRGFDGANASFGDVAVGAASSNVQNVAAYASTDSGHAGRAVFVAINRSTAAQQVAFAGMTVSGTAHLWRISASSASGQNPVKPVSAGTQAVSGTSFSVSLPALSVTTIDVY
;
A
#
# COMPACT_ATOMS: atom_id res chain seq x y z
N SER A 1 55.05 -45.08 20.55
CA SER A 1 53.72 -44.49 20.25
C SER A 1 53.94 -43.17 19.52
N PRO A 2 53.27 -42.88 18.37
CA PRO A 2 53.35 -41.61 17.72
C PRO A 2 52.64 -40.57 18.58
N ALA A 3 53.19 -39.36 18.64
CA ALA A 3 52.57 -38.23 19.35
C ALA A 3 51.20 -37.88 18.71
N PRO A 4 50.19 -37.47 19.51
CA PRO A 4 48.91 -37.10 18.97
C PRO A 4 49.06 -35.86 18.07
N THR A 5 48.45 -35.94 16.86
CA THR A 5 48.36 -34.80 15.95
C THR A 5 47.60 -33.66 16.64
N PRO A 6 48.12 -32.43 16.65
CA PRO A 6 47.41 -31.33 17.28
C PRO A 6 46.07 -31.08 16.56
N THR A 7 44.99 -31.03 17.33
CA THR A 7 43.67 -30.62 16.84
C THR A 7 43.77 -29.20 16.29
N PRO A 8 43.33 -28.94 15.04
CA PRO A 8 43.39 -27.58 14.50
C PRO A 8 42.57 -26.65 15.37
N THR A 9 43.17 -25.56 15.80
CA THR A 9 42.50 -24.48 16.50
C THR A 9 41.42 -23.90 15.56
N PRO A 10 40.16 -23.77 15.97
CA PRO A 10 39.14 -23.20 15.10
C PRO A 10 39.57 -21.80 14.69
N SER A 11 39.55 -21.53 13.40
CA SER A 11 39.81 -20.19 12.88
C SER A 11 38.77 -19.21 13.49
N PRO A 12 39.17 -18.03 13.97
CA PRO A 12 38.23 -17.08 14.50
C PRO A 12 37.16 -16.77 13.44
N SER A 13 35.89 -16.79 13.83
CA SER A 13 34.80 -16.38 12.95
C SER A 13 35.08 -14.94 12.49
N PRO A 14 34.86 -14.64 11.19
CA PRO A 14 35.07 -13.27 10.71
C PRO A 14 34.20 -12.28 11.50
N THR A 15 34.77 -11.14 11.86
CA THR A 15 34.03 -10.05 12.50
C THR A 15 32.90 -9.62 11.56
N PRO A 16 31.64 -9.50 12.03
CA PRO A 16 30.55 -9.08 11.16
C PRO A 16 30.73 -7.61 10.73
N ASP A 17 30.40 -7.32 9.46
CA ASP A 17 30.37 -5.96 8.93
C ASP A 17 29.18 -5.17 9.50
N VAL A 18 28.06 -5.87 9.71
CA VAL A 18 26.81 -5.32 10.25
C VAL A 18 26.22 -6.27 11.29
N THR A 19 25.76 -5.71 12.40
CA THR A 19 24.98 -6.44 13.41
C THR A 19 23.54 -5.99 13.39
N ILE A 20 22.61 -6.94 13.30
CA ILE A 20 21.17 -6.75 13.50
C ILE A 20 20.84 -7.15 14.92
N THR A 21 20.54 -6.16 15.74
CA THR A 21 20.11 -6.38 17.13
C THR A 21 18.62 -6.68 17.15
N LEU A 22 18.24 -7.87 17.58
CA LEU A 22 16.88 -8.33 17.72
C LEU A 22 16.36 -8.06 19.14
N THR A 23 15.13 -7.58 19.26
CA THR A 23 14.49 -7.24 20.53
C THR A 23 13.17 -8.01 20.67
N PRO A 24 13.20 -9.27 21.15
CA PRO A 24 12.00 -10.13 21.25
C PRO A 24 10.91 -9.57 22.17
N ALA A 25 11.23 -8.65 23.07
CA ALA A 25 10.25 -7.95 23.91
C ALA A 25 9.48 -6.86 23.15
N SER A 26 9.96 -6.42 21.98
CA SER A 26 9.33 -5.43 21.14
C SER A 26 8.62 -6.14 19.99
N THR A 27 7.36 -6.53 20.20
CA THR A 27 6.54 -7.25 19.22
C THR A 27 5.19 -6.59 19.00
N HIS A 28 4.64 -6.77 17.80
CA HIS A 28 3.26 -6.44 17.45
C HIS A 28 2.79 -7.29 16.26
N ALA A 29 1.47 -7.43 16.10
CA ALA A 29 0.91 -8.14 14.97
C ALA A 29 1.21 -7.40 13.66
N ILE A 30 1.61 -8.14 12.63
CA ILE A 30 1.72 -7.64 11.26
C ILE A 30 0.36 -7.76 10.59
N SER A 31 -0.15 -6.67 10.03
CA SER A 31 -1.38 -6.74 9.27
C SER A 31 -1.20 -7.64 8.03
N PRO A 32 -2.11 -8.58 7.77
CA PRO A 32 -2.05 -9.38 6.55
C PRO A 32 -2.23 -8.52 5.29
N TYR A 33 -2.83 -7.33 5.38
CA TYR A 33 -3.22 -6.49 4.24
C TYR A 33 -2.11 -5.57 3.71
N ILE A 34 -0.86 -5.75 4.11
CA ILE A 34 0.29 -4.98 3.58
C ILE A 34 0.90 -5.59 2.30
N TYR A 35 0.46 -6.76 1.87
CA TYR A 35 0.95 -7.45 0.67
C TYR A 35 -0.08 -7.34 -0.45
N GLY A 36 -0.48 -6.10 -0.77
CA GLY A 36 -1.52 -5.82 -1.75
C GLY A 36 -1.01 -5.23 -3.06
N LEU A 37 -1.84 -5.37 -4.10
CA LEU A 37 -1.66 -4.72 -5.40
C LEU A 37 -2.88 -3.86 -5.76
N ASN A 38 -2.69 -2.95 -6.70
CA ASN A 38 -3.77 -2.36 -7.45
C ASN A 38 -3.98 -3.20 -8.71
N PHE A 39 -5.24 -3.61 -8.97
CA PHE A 39 -5.65 -4.36 -10.17
C PHE A 39 -4.89 -5.67 -10.39
N TYR A 40 -4.87 -6.53 -9.39
CA TYR A 40 -4.18 -7.82 -9.45
C TYR A 40 -4.38 -8.60 -10.75
N THR A 41 -5.61 -8.69 -11.24
CA THR A 41 -5.95 -9.45 -12.45
C THR A 41 -5.34 -8.88 -13.73
N GLY A 42 -4.97 -7.60 -13.74
CA GLY A 42 -4.33 -6.93 -14.87
C GLY A 42 -2.80 -6.93 -14.82
N VAL A 43 -2.19 -7.35 -13.70
CA VAL A 43 -0.74 -7.30 -13.51
C VAL A 43 -0.07 -8.57 -14.04
N ALA A 44 0.72 -8.43 -15.09
CA ALA A 44 1.49 -9.55 -15.64
C ALA A 44 2.49 -10.09 -14.61
N ASN A 45 2.51 -11.42 -14.43
CA ASN A 45 3.35 -12.11 -13.46
C ASN A 45 3.14 -11.65 -12.00
N ALA A 46 1.92 -11.30 -11.64
CA ALA A 46 1.58 -10.94 -10.27
C ALA A 46 2.15 -11.96 -9.26
N PRO A 47 2.61 -11.49 -8.09
CA PRO A 47 3.16 -12.37 -7.08
C PRO A 47 2.08 -13.29 -6.51
N PRO A 48 2.45 -14.49 -6.05
CA PRO A 48 1.50 -15.39 -5.39
C PRO A 48 1.14 -14.88 -3.98
N LEU A 49 0.07 -15.43 -3.41
CA LEU A 49 -0.32 -15.20 -2.02
C LEU A 49 -0.52 -13.72 -1.68
N LEU A 50 -1.03 -12.94 -2.62
CA LEU A 50 -1.50 -11.58 -2.34
C LEU A 50 -2.64 -11.62 -1.33
N THR A 51 -2.74 -10.55 -0.55
CA THR A 51 -3.67 -10.51 0.58
C THR A 51 -4.68 -9.38 0.47
N LEU A 52 -4.47 -8.46 -0.45
CA LEU A 52 -5.34 -7.32 -0.71
C LEU A 52 -5.25 -6.93 -2.19
N ASP A 53 -6.40 -6.69 -2.83
CA ASP A 53 -6.48 -6.03 -4.14
C ASP A 53 -7.30 -4.75 -4.04
N ARG A 54 -6.87 -3.71 -4.75
CA ARG A 54 -7.56 -2.42 -4.75
C ARG A 54 -8.09 -2.07 -6.14
N ALA A 55 -9.38 -1.76 -6.20
CA ALA A 55 -10.02 -1.09 -7.32
C ALA A 55 -10.04 0.42 -7.05
N GLY A 56 -9.03 1.13 -7.51
CA GLY A 56 -8.87 2.57 -7.30
C GLY A 56 -8.27 3.28 -8.52
N GLY A 57 -7.88 4.54 -8.34
CA GLY A 57 -7.39 5.41 -9.40
C GLY A 57 -8.49 6.29 -10.00
N ASN A 58 -8.10 7.23 -10.87
CA ASN A 58 -8.97 8.30 -11.37
C ASN A 58 -10.28 7.81 -12.00
N ARG A 59 -10.21 6.75 -12.81
CA ARG A 59 -11.38 6.21 -13.50
C ARG A 59 -12.51 5.78 -12.55
N TRP A 60 -12.17 5.35 -11.32
CA TRP A 60 -13.16 4.95 -10.33
C TRP A 60 -13.90 6.13 -9.71
N THR A 61 -13.36 7.34 -9.72
CA THR A 61 -14.06 8.56 -9.28
C THR A 61 -15.36 8.79 -10.05
N ALA A 62 -15.36 8.51 -11.35
CA ALA A 62 -16.53 8.71 -12.21
C ALA A 62 -17.21 7.39 -12.64
N TYR A 63 -17.01 6.31 -11.89
CA TYR A 63 -17.65 5.01 -12.15
C TYR A 63 -19.11 5.00 -11.72
N ASN A 64 -20.00 4.61 -12.63
CA ASN A 64 -21.43 4.43 -12.39
C ASN A 64 -21.75 2.93 -12.21
N TRP A 65 -22.06 2.52 -11.01
CA TRP A 65 -22.38 1.14 -10.71
C TRP A 65 -23.69 0.64 -11.37
N GLU A 66 -24.59 1.52 -11.78
CA GLU A 66 -25.87 1.16 -12.37
C GLU A 66 -25.74 0.57 -13.77
N ASN A 67 -24.71 1.02 -14.53
CA ASN A 67 -24.47 0.61 -15.91
C ASN A 67 -23.01 0.19 -16.21
N ASN A 68 -22.13 0.25 -15.23
CA ASN A 68 -20.67 0.05 -15.30
C ASN A 68 -19.89 1.05 -16.17
N ALA A 69 -20.52 2.10 -16.68
CA ALA A 69 -19.81 3.17 -17.37
C ALA A 69 -18.84 3.87 -16.44
N SER A 70 -17.72 4.32 -16.96
CA SER A 70 -16.72 5.11 -16.23
C SER A 70 -16.15 6.19 -17.13
N ASN A 71 -15.70 7.31 -16.54
CA ASN A 71 -14.95 8.31 -17.29
C ASN A 71 -13.47 8.29 -16.87
N ALA A 72 -12.57 8.30 -17.87
CA ALA A 72 -11.14 8.22 -17.66
C ALA A 72 -10.51 9.50 -17.08
N GLY A 73 -11.25 10.61 -17.06
CA GLY A 73 -10.66 11.90 -16.75
C GLY A 73 -9.48 12.23 -17.65
N SER A 74 -8.50 12.93 -17.12
CA SER A 74 -7.27 13.30 -17.85
C SER A 74 -6.39 12.12 -18.25
N ASP A 75 -6.59 10.93 -17.68
CA ASP A 75 -5.76 9.76 -17.97
C ASP A 75 -5.94 9.29 -19.41
N TYR A 76 -7.14 9.46 -19.98
CA TYR A 76 -7.38 9.16 -21.38
C TYR A 76 -8.52 9.98 -21.97
N LEU A 77 -8.21 11.15 -22.53
CA LEU A 77 -9.08 12.01 -23.36
C LEU A 77 -10.45 12.36 -22.75
N TYR A 78 -10.64 12.22 -21.44
CA TYR A 78 -11.94 12.37 -20.76
C TYR A 78 -13.01 11.45 -21.37
N GLU A 79 -12.61 10.24 -21.74
CA GLU A 79 -13.48 9.28 -22.40
C GLU A 79 -14.40 8.58 -21.41
N SER A 80 -15.71 8.60 -21.70
CA SER A 80 -16.71 7.75 -21.06
C SER A 80 -16.86 6.45 -21.84
N ASP A 81 -16.61 5.32 -21.19
CA ASP A 81 -16.57 4.00 -21.82
C ASP A 81 -16.91 2.87 -20.83
N ASN A 82 -16.83 1.62 -21.32
CA ASN A 82 -17.01 0.40 -20.54
C ASN A 82 -15.68 -0.31 -20.22
N TYR A 83 -14.60 0.44 -20.07
CA TYR A 83 -13.26 -0.11 -19.82
C TYR A 83 -13.19 -0.99 -18.57
N LEU A 84 -13.90 -0.64 -17.50
CA LEU A 84 -13.92 -1.41 -16.25
C LEU A 84 -14.76 -2.69 -16.37
N SER A 85 -15.84 -2.66 -17.15
CA SER A 85 -16.66 -3.83 -17.44
C SER A 85 -17.64 -3.53 -18.58
N SER A 86 -17.72 -4.41 -19.56
CA SER A 86 -18.71 -4.36 -20.65
C SER A 86 -20.04 -5.03 -20.29
N SER A 87 -20.23 -5.41 -19.03
CA SER A 87 -21.45 -6.07 -18.55
C SER A 87 -22.59 -5.06 -18.38
N ALA A 88 -23.80 -5.45 -18.82
CA ALA A 88 -25.02 -4.70 -18.52
C ALA A 88 -25.56 -4.96 -17.10
N VAL A 89 -24.93 -5.84 -16.33
CA VAL A 89 -25.36 -6.12 -14.95
C VAL A 89 -24.82 -5.05 -14.01
N PRO A 90 -25.67 -4.33 -13.28
CA PRO A 90 -25.22 -3.27 -12.38
C PRO A 90 -24.15 -3.74 -11.39
N GLY A 91 -23.08 -2.96 -11.17
CA GLY A 91 -22.01 -3.22 -10.22
C GLY A 91 -21.09 -4.39 -10.57
N GLU A 92 -21.13 -4.89 -11.81
CA GLU A 92 -20.38 -6.08 -12.20
C GLU A 92 -18.86 -5.86 -12.16
N ALA A 93 -18.37 -4.67 -12.50
CA ALA A 93 -16.94 -4.36 -12.40
C ALA A 93 -16.38 -4.64 -10.99
N VAL A 94 -17.07 -4.17 -9.95
CA VAL A 94 -16.68 -4.36 -8.55
C VAL A 94 -16.97 -5.79 -8.07
N ARG A 95 -18.12 -6.36 -8.46
CA ARG A 95 -18.47 -7.74 -8.09
C ARG A 95 -17.44 -8.75 -8.61
N ALA A 96 -17.01 -8.59 -9.88
CA ALA A 96 -16.04 -9.49 -10.50
C ALA A 96 -14.67 -9.42 -9.80
N LEU A 97 -14.21 -8.23 -9.45
CA LEU A 97 -12.99 -8.02 -8.67
C LEU A 97 -13.08 -8.75 -7.31
N ILE A 98 -14.10 -8.47 -6.51
CA ILE A 98 -14.30 -9.11 -5.20
C ILE A 98 -14.37 -10.64 -5.33
N ALA A 99 -15.05 -11.16 -6.36
CA ALA A 99 -15.13 -12.60 -6.58
C ALA A 99 -13.77 -13.22 -6.91
N GLY A 100 -12.95 -12.52 -7.71
CA GLY A 100 -11.57 -12.92 -8.02
C GLY A 100 -10.68 -12.93 -6.78
N ASP A 101 -10.73 -11.89 -5.97
CA ASP A 101 -9.96 -11.77 -4.73
C ASP A 101 -10.33 -12.88 -3.73
N ARG A 102 -11.61 -13.10 -3.54
CA ARG A 102 -12.10 -14.18 -2.66
C ARG A 102 -11.64 -15.57 -3.12
N ALA A 103 -11.54 -15.79 -4.42
CA ALA A 103 -11.06 -17.06 -4.99
C ALA A 103 -9.60 -17.36 -4.64
N ILE A 104 -8.78 -16.33 -4.41
CA ILE A 104 -7.38 -16.46 -3.98
C ILE A 104 -7.18 -16.21 -2.48
N GLY A 105 -8.25 -15.97 -1.73
CA GLY A 105 -8.20 -15.69 -0.30
C GLY A 105 -7.73 -14.27 0.05
N ALA A 106 -7.79 -13.33 -0.90
CA ALA A 106 -7.44 -11.93 -0.67
C ALA A 106 -8.66 -11.11 -0.21
N ALA A 107 -8.41 -10.04 0.51
CA ALA A 107 -9.37 -8.97 0.77
C ALA A 107 -9.47 -8.05 -0.44
N SER A 108 -10.58 -7.31 -0.55
CA SER A 108 -10.78 -6.28 -1.58
C SER A 108 -10.84 -4.90 -0.95
N LEU A 109 -10.29 -3.89 -1.62
CA LEU A 109 -10.49 -2.47 -1.31
C LEU A 109 -11.16 -1.81 -2.51
N VAL A 110 -12.42 -1.41 -2.35
CA VAL A 110 -13.25 -0.89 -3.45
C VAL A 110 -13.58 0.58 -3.25
N THR A 111 -13.56 1.35 -4.34
CA THR A 111 -13.85 2.79 -4.31
C THR A 111 -15.36 3.03 -4.40
N VAL A 112 -15.87 3.90 -3.52
CA VAL A 112 -17.20 4.53 -3.63
C VAL A 112 -17.05 6.00 -3.98
N GLN A 113 -17.91 6.49 -4.86
CA GLN A 113 -17.80 7.78 -5.50
C GLN A 113 -18.25 8.90 -4.55
N MET A 114 -17.39 9.90 -4.37
CA MET A 114 -17.64 11.03 -3.47
C MET A 114 -17.50 12.39 -4.17
N GLN A 115 -16.90 12.44 -5.36
CA GLN A 115 -16.71 13.68 -6.11
C GLN A 115 -18.04 14.37 -6.41
N GLY A 116 -19.09 13.61 -6.71
CA GLY A 116 -20.46 14.13 -6.87
C GLY A 116 -21.11 13.83 -8.22
N TRP A 117 -20.36 13.33 -9.19
CA TRP A 117 -20.87 12.96 -10.52
C TRP A 117 -20.22 11.65 -11.00
N VAL A 118 -20.99 10.88 -11.76
CA VAL A 118 -20.54 9.64 -12.42
C VAL A 118 -20.99 9.61 -13.86
N SER A 119 -20.32 8.83 -14.70
CA SER A 119 -20.68 8.70 -16.11
C SER A 119 -22.10 8.16 -16.30
N ALA A 120 -22.91 8.79 -17.15
CA ALA A 120 -24.26 8.32 -17.48
C ALA A 120 -24.25 7.32 -18.64
N ASP A 121 -23.20 7.33 -19.46
CA ASP A 121 -23.11 6.56 -20.70
C ASP A 121 -21.66 6.13 -21.02
N GLU A 122 -21.51 5.39 -22.12
CA GLU A 122 -20.23 4.90 -22.66
C GLU A 122 -19.93 5.54 -24.04
N ALA A 123 -20.41 6.78 -24.29
CA ALA A 123 -20.44 7.35 -25.64
C ALA A 123 -19.18 8.16 -26.00
N GLY A 124 -18.03 7.80 -25.45
CA GLY A 124 -16.72 8.37 -25.80
C GLY A 124 -16.40 9.70 -25.11
N PRO A 125 -15.47 10.50 -25.66
CA PRO A 125 -14.97 11.71 -25.02
C PRO A 125 -16.07 12.72 -24.68
N VAL A 126 -15.87 13.42 -23.57
CA VAL A 126 -16.77 14.47 -23.09
C VAL A 126 -16.06 15.83 -23.07
N SER A 127 -16.85 16.90 -23.07
CA SER A 127 -16.33 18.27 -22.87
C SER A 127 -15.83 18.45 -21.42
N THR A 128 -14.74 19.19 -21.28
CA THR A 128 -14.23 19.62 -19.96
C THR A 128 -14.86 20.93 -19.47
N ALA A 129 -15.91 21.43 -20.16
CA ALA A 129 -16.67 22.60 -19.71
C ALA A 129 -17.42 22.29 -18.41
N HIS A 130 -17.45 23.25 -17.51
CA HIS A 130 -18.15 23.14 -16.23
C HIS A 130 -19.28 24.18 -16.16
N PRO A 131 -20.50 23.88 -15.63
CA PRO A 131 -20.89 22.65 -14.94
C PRO A 131 -20.94 21.42 -15.84
N PRO A 132 -20.93 20.21 -15.26
CA PRO A 132 -20.98 18.96 -16.02
C PRO A 132 -22.20 18.90 -16.95
N ASP A 133 -22.03 18.27 -18.11
CA ASP A 133 -23.13 17.96 -19.01
C ASP A 133 -24.04 16.89 -18.38
N THR A 134 -25.23 17.30 -17.94
CA THR A 134 -26.20 16.43 -17.27
C THR A 134 -26.82 15.37 -18.18
N THR A 135 -26.55 15.42 -19.49
CA THR A 135 -26.91 14.33 -20.42
C THR A 135 -25.85 13.23 -20.45
N ARG A 136 -24.62 13.54 -20.03
CA ARG A 136 -23.46 12.64 -20.04
C ARG A 136 -23.03 12.20 -18.63
N PHE A 137 -23.52 12.89 -17.60
CA PHE A 137 -23.19 12.59 -16.18
C PHE A 137 -24.46 12.58 -15.32
N LYS A 138 -24.47 11.68 -14.32
CA LYS A 138 -25.51 11.63 -13.28
C LYS A 138 -24.94 12.10 -11.94
N PRO A 139 -25.72 12.85 -11.14
CA PRO A 139 -25.29 13.23 -9.79
C PRO A 139 -25.21 12.01 -8.86
N VAL A 140 -24.25 12.04 -7.94
CA VAL A 140 -24.11 11.08 -6.86
C VAL A 140 -24.84 11.58 -5.62
N VAL A 141 -25.63 10.71 -5.00
CA VAL A 141 -26.31 10.94 -3.71
C VAL A 141 -25.86 9.88 -2.72
N PHE A 142 -25.37 10.28 -1.56
CA PHE A 142 -24.78 9.37 -0.60
C PHE A 142 -25.82 8.47 0.10
N LYS A 143 -27.00 9.03 0.40
CA LYS A 143 -28.10 8.34 1.08
C LYS A 143 -29.40 8.46 0.30
N LYS A 144 -29.88 7.36 -0.26
CA LYS A 144 -31.06 7.32 -1.14
C LYS A 144 -32.31 7.92 -0.50
N SER A 145 -32.56 7.65 0.77
CA SER A 145 -33.75 8.13 1.48
C SER A 145 -33.84 9.67 1.61
N THR A 146 -32.76 10.40 1.31
CA THR A 146 -32.80 11.88 1.30
C THR A 146 -33.44 12.44 0.03
N GLN A 147 -33.56 11.64 -1.04
CA GLN A 147 -34.06 12.09 -2.34
C GLN A 147 -35.14 11.18 -2.94
N SER A 148 -35.20 9.89 -2.55
CA SER A 148 -36.14 8.91 -3.06
C SER A 148 -36.70 8.03 -1.94
N ALA A 149 -37.99 7.77 -1.96
CA ALA A 149 -38.66 6.82 -1.06
C ALA A 149 -38.66 5.39 -1.61
N ALA A 150 -38.12 5.15 -2.84
CA ALA A 150 -38.05 3.83 -3.44
C ALA A 150 -37.12 2.91 -2.65
N ALA A 151 -37.50 1.65 -2.51
CA ALA A 151 -36.66 0.64 -1.87
C ALA A 151 -35.35 0.44 -2.65
N PHE A 152 -34.33 -0.09 -1.98
CA PHE A 152 -33.09 -0.53 -2.63
C PHE A 152 -33.37 -1.67 -3.62
N THR A 153 -32.62 -1.68 -4.71
CA THR A 153 -32.72 -2.72 -5.75
C THR A 153 -31.35 -3.08 -6.30
N THR A 154 -31.18 -4.32 -6.73
CA THR A 154 -29.97 -4.79 -7.44
C THR A 154 -30.01 -4.47 -8.95
N THR A 155 -31.13 -3.92 -9.43
CA THR A 155 -31.35 -3.53 -10.83
C THR A 155 -31.95 -2.11 -10.86
N PRO A 156 -31.19 -1.07 -10.49
CA PRO A 156 -31.69 0.30 -10.48
C PRO A 156 -32.05 0.77 -11.88
N PRO A 157 -33.06 1.64 -12.01
CA PRO A 157 -33.37 2.24 -13.30
C PRO A 157 -32.31 3.28 -13.67
N THR A 158 -31.65 3.12 -14.81
CA THR A 158 -30.65 4.11 -15.30
C THR A 158 -31.26 5.45 -15.66
N SER A 159 -32.60 5.53 -15.74
CA SER A 159 -33.36 6.76 -16.06
C SER A 159 -33.74 7.60 -14.85
N ASP A 160 -33.42 7.20 -13.63
CA ASP A 160 -33.67 8.03 -12.45
C ASP A 160 -32.69 9.21 -12.36
N SER A 161 -32.90 10.09 -11.38
CA SER A 161 -32.21 11.38 -11.33
C SER A 161 -30.84 11.36 -10.64
N ALA A 162 -30.43 10.25 -10.01
CA ALA A 162 -29.20 10.16 -9.26
C ALA A 162 -28.73 8.71 -9.06
N VAL A 163 -27.44 8.55 -8.79
CA VAL A 163 -26.81 7.28 -8.42
C VAL A 163 -26.57 7.29 -6.90
N TYR A 164 -27.02 6.25 -6.20
CA TYR A 164 -27.05 6.23 -4.73
C TYR A 164 -25.96 5.31 -4.18
N MET A 165 -25.14 5.82 -3.24
CA MET A 165 -23.97 5.09 -2.73
C MET A 165 -24.31 4.07 -1.63
N ASP A 166 -25.30 4.37 -0.78
CA ASP A 166 -25.81 3.40 0.20
C ASP A 166 -26.51 2.22 -0.49
N GLU A 167 -27.24 2.48 -1.57
CA GLU A 167 -27.85 1.43 -2.40
C GLU A 167 -26.77 0.61 -3.13
N PHE A 168 -25.72 1.23 -3.65
CA PHE A 168 -24.60 0.54 -4.27
C PHE A 168 -23.97 -0.48 -3.30
N ALA A 169 -23.63 -0.03 -2.08
CA ALA A 169 -23.07 -0.92 -1.08
C ALA A 169 -24.03 -2.07 -0.74
N TRP A 170 -25.32 -1.77 -0.55
CA TRP A 170 -26.35 -2.78 -0.30
C TRP A 170 -26.47 -3.76 -1.47
N ALA A 171 -26.58 -3.26 -2.70
CA ALA A 171 -26.71 -4.11 -3.90
C ALA A 171 -25.48 -5.01 -4.08
N LEU A 172 -24.30 -4.52 -3.76
CA LEU A 172 -23.07 -5.29 -3.83
C LEU A 172 -23.07 -6.46 -2.83
N ASP A 173 -23.49 -6.23 -1.58
CA ASP A 173 -23.62 -7.33 -0.59
C ASP A 173 -24.67 -8.37 -1.03
N GLN A 174 -25.80 -7.93 -1.62
CA GLN A 174 -26.82 -8.85 -2.13
C GLN A 174 -26.28 -9.75 -3.26
N LYS A 175 -25.35 -9.27 -4.08
CA LYS A 175 -24.71 -10.08 -5.14
C LYS A 175 -23.86 -11.23 -4.59
N PHE A 176 -23.50 -11.17 -3.32
CA PHE A 176 -22.84 -12.26 -2.57
C PHE A 176 -23.82 -12.98 -1.62
N ALA A 177 -25.10 -13.00 -1.97
CA ALA A 177 -26.19 -13.66 -1.22
C ALA A 177 -26.30 -13.18 0.25
N GLY A 178 -26.00 -11.92 0.51
CA GLY A 178 -26.04 -11.36 1.87
C GLY A 178 -25.01 -11.97 2.81
N GLN A 179 -23.88 -12.46 2.30
CA GLN A 179 -22.83 -13.11 3.09
C GLN A 179 -22.09 -12.14 4.02
N GLY A 180 -22.49 -10.87 4.06
CA GLY A 180 -21.88 -9.85 4.90
C GLY A 180 -20.43 -9.55 4.49
N ILE A 181 -20.19 -9.27 3.21
CA ILE A 181 -18.85 -8.99 2.69
C ILE A 181 -18.17 -7.80 3.39
N PHE A 182 -18.98 -6.89 3.97
CA PHE A 182 -18.52 -5.74 4.76
C PHE A 182 -18.49 -6.02 6.28
N ALA A 183 -18.77 -7.24 6.71
CA ALA A 183 -18.77 -7.55 8.12
C ALA A 183 -17.35 -7.52 8.71
N ALA A 184 -17.23 -6.97 9.91
CA ALA A 184 -15.99 -7.06 10.66
C ALA A 184 -15.67 -8.55 10.93
N GLY A 185 -14.46 -9.00 10.56
CA GLY A 185 -14.04 -10.38 10.74
C GLY A 185 -14.49 -11.36 9.65
N ALA A 186 -15.00 -10.88 8.50
CA ALA A 186 -15.14 -11.71 7.31
C ALA A 186 -13.80 -12.34 6.92
N ALA A 187 -13.79 -13.59 6.48
CA ALA A 187 -12.55 -14.30 6.12
C ALA A 187 -11.80 -13.60 4.97
N THR A 188 -12.54 -13.02 4.02
CA THR A 188 -12.04 -12.17 2.95
C THR A 188 -12.87 -10.88 2.95
N PRO A 189 -12.50 -9.89 3.79
CA PRO A 189 -13.30 -8.68 3.94
C PRO A 189 -13.22 -7.80 2.70
N THR A 190 -14.28 -7.04 2.47
CA THR A 190 -14.29 -5.93 1.52
C THR A 190 -14.21 -4.62 2.29
N PHE A 191 -13.15 -3.88 2.09
CA PHE A 191 -12.96 -2.52 2.59
C PHE A 191 -13.50 -1.52 1.57
N VAL A 192 -13.94 -0.37 2.04
CA VAL A 192 -14.51 0.68 1.19
C VAL A 192 -13.63 1.94 1.29
N GLN A 193 -13.14 2.43 0.15
CA GLN A 193 -12.37 3.65 0.05
C GLN A 193 -13.25 4.82 -0.42
N LEU A 194 -13.06 5.97 0.22
CA LEU A 194 -13.81 7.19 -0.06
C LEU A 194 -13.14 7.96 -1.20
N ASP A 195 -13.44 7.55 -2.44
CA ASP A 195 -12.94 8.13 -3.68
C ASP A 195 -11.41 8.01 -3.88
N ASN A 196 -10.81 8.81 -4.75
CA ASN A 196 -9.41 8.78 -5.12
C ASN A 196 -8.86 10.19 -5.32
N GLU A 197 -7.71 10.50 -4.70
CA GLU A 197 -6.90 11.71 -4.89
C GLU A 197 -7.72 13.02 -5.00
N PRO A 198 -8.56 13.33 -3.99
CA PRO A 198 -9.53 14.41 -4.10
C PRO A 198 -8.91 15.80 -4.32
N GLU A 199 -7.67 15.99 -3.92
CA GLU A 199 -6.94 17.24 -4.14
C GLU A 199 -6.60 17.49 -5.61
N LEU A 200 -6.65 16.45 -6.44
CA LEU A 200 -6.35 16.51 -7.87
C LEU A 200 -7.60 16.53 -8.77
N TRP A 201 -8.81 16.43 -8.25
CA TRP A 201 -10.03 16.39 -9.08
C TRP A 201 -10.14 17.55 -10.06
N ASN A 202 -9.67 18.76 -9.68
CA ASN A 202 -9.65 19.93 -10.53
C ASN A 202 -8.62 19.88 -11.68
N SER A 203 -7.84 18.80 -11.78
CA SER A 203 -6.91 18.54 -12.88
C SER A 203 -7.13 17.18 -13.53
N THR A 204 -7.54 16.18 -12.74
CA THR A 204 -7.78 14.83 -13.24
C THR A 204 -9.20 14.66 -13.78
N HIS A 205 -10.18 15.38 -13.26
CA HIS A 205 -11.60 15.32 -13.61
C HIS A 205 -12.21 16.69 -13.88
N LEU A 206 -11.59 17.43 -14.84
CA LEU A 206 -12.09 18.76 -15.24
C LEU A 206 -13.55 18.73 -15.71
N GLU A 207 -13.98 17.62 -16.32
CA GLU A 207 -15.33 17.43 -16.89
C GLU A 207 -16.45 17.42 -15.84
N ILE A 208 -16.11 17.05 -14.59
CA ILE A 208 -17.08 16.98 -13.49
C ILE A 208 -16.75 17.93 -12.34
N GLN A 209 -15.48 18.26 -12.11
CA GLN A 209 -15.04 19.17 -11.03
C GLN A 209 -14.88 20.62 -11.51
N GLY A 210 -14.53 20.81 -12.79
CA GLY A 210 -14.02 22.09 -13.28
C GLY A 210 -12.62 22.38 -12.76
N SER A 211 -12.12 23.60 -13.02
CA SER A 211 -10.75 24.01 -12.65
C SER A 211 -10.59 24.45 -11.20
N ALA A 212 -11.67 24.65 -10.47
CA ALA A 212 -11.62 25.05 -9.07
C ALA A 212 -11.35 23.83 -8.17
N PRO A 213 -10.33 23.87 -7.29
CA PRO A 213 -10.11 22.78 -6.34
C PRO A 213 -11.29 22.69 -5.37
N VAL A 214 -11.55 21.48 -4.88
CA VAL A 214 -12.51 21.31 -3.78
C VAL A 214 -11.89 21.86 -2.49
N ALA A 215 -12.63 22.74 -1.80
CA ALA A 215 -12.18 23.29 -0.52
C ALA A 215 -12.09 22.18 0.55
N SER A 216 -11.10 22.26 1.42
CA SER A 216 -10.86 21.26 2.46
C SER A 216 -12.07 21.01 3.37
N ASP A 217 -12.80 22.07 3.74
CA ASP A 217 -14.02 21.94 4.57
C ASP A 217 -15.16 21.24 3.82
N ALA A 218 -15.32 21.53 2.52
CA ALA A 218 -16.32 20.85 1.70
C ALA A 218 -16.00 19.36 1.52
N TYR A 219 -14.73 19.04 1.34
CA TYR A 219 -14.26 17.65 1.27
C TYR A 219 -14.53 16.89 2.57
N ILE A 220 -14.17 17.46 3.72
CA ILE A 220 -14.42 16.86 5.05
C ILE A 220 -15.93 16.64 5.27
N ALA A 221 -16.76 17.59 4.88
CA ALA A 221 -18.22 17.46 4.99
C ALA A 221 -18.75 16.29 4.13
N ARG A 222 -18.25 16.12 2.90
CA ARG A 222 -18.60 14.97 2.03
C ARG A 222 -18.14 13.64 2.65
N THR A 223 -16.92 13.57 3.17
CA THR A 223 -16.40 12.40 3.89
C THR A 223 -17.33 11.96 5.01
N ILE A 224 -17.72 12.90 5.89
CA ILE A 224 -18.59 12.63 7.03
C ILE A 224 -19.97 12.16 6.56
N ALA A 225 -20.53 12.79 5.55
CA ALA A 225 -21.85 12.46 5.03
C ALA A 225 -21.90 11.07 4.39
N LEU A 226 -20.92 10.75 3.53
CA LEU A 226 -20.83 9.45 2.87
C LEU A 226 -20.53 8.32 3.88
N ALA A 227 -19.57 8.54 4.78
CA ALA A 227 -19.24 7.56 5.82
C ALA A 227 -20.44 7.23 6.71
N LYS A 228 -21.26 8.23 7.08
CA LYS A 228 -22.50 8.01 7.83
C LYS A 228 -23.49 7.17 7.03
N ALA A 229 -23.72 7.50 5.75
CA ALA A 229 -24.66 6.77 4.90
C ALA A 229 -24.26 5.28 4.77
N LEU A 230 -22.97 5.00 4.60
CA LEU A 230 -22.44 3.63 4.52
C LEU A 230 -22.51 2.89 5.86
N LYS A 231 -22.15 3.56 6.97
CA LYS A 231 -22.20 2.97 8.32
C LYS A 231 -23.64 2.78 8.83
N ASP A 232 -24.59 3.59 8.37
CA ASP A 232 -26.03 3.38 8.66
C ASP A 232 -26.48 2.04 8.03
N GLN A 233 -26.00 1.72 6.84
CA GLN A 233 -26.34 0.48 6.14
C GLN A 233 -25.51 -0.71 6.65
N PHE A 234 -24.21 -0.52 6.89
CA PHE A 234 -23.28 -1.56 7.32
C PHE A 234 -22.42 -1.08 8.50
N PRO A 235 -22.91 -1.21 9.74
CA PRO A 235 -22.19 -0.72 10.93
C PRO A 235 -20.78 -1.29 11.12
N GLY A 236 -20.50 -2.48 10.60
CA GLY A 236 -19.21 -3.16 10.66
C GLY A 236 -18.29 -2.92 9.46
N MET A 237 -18.71 -2.10 8.47
CA MET A 237 -17.90 -1.79 7.30
C MET A 237 -16.61 -1.06 7.69
N THR A 238 -15.48 -1.52 7.19
CA THR A 238 -14.20 -0.80 7.32
C THR A 238 -14.11 0.25 6.22
N ILE A 239 -14.02 1.51 6.62
CA ILE A 239 -13.91 2.67 5.71
C ILE A 239 -12.49 3.19 5.72
N VAL A 240 -11.93 3.40 4.53
CA VAL A 240 -10.59 3.87 4.24
C VAL A 240 -10.67 5.25 3.56
N GLY A 241 -9.90 6.20 3.99
CA GLY A 241 -9.85 7.56 3.42
C GLY A 241 -8.86 8.43 4.17
N PRO A 242 -8.41 9.52 3.54
CA PRO A 242 -8.98 10.24 2.41
C PRO A 242 -8.39 9.92 1.03
N ALA A 243 -7.52 8.92 0.88
CA ALA A 243 -6.83 8.58 -0.37
C ALA A 243 -6.04 9.76 -0.97
N HIS A 244 -5.25 10.45 -0.15
CA HIS A 244 -4.43 11.58 -0.59
C HIS A 244 -3.48 11.20 -1.73
N TYR A 245 -3.35 12.06 -2.75
CA TYR A 245 -2.40 11.83 -3.84
C TYR A 245 -0.94 11.81 -3.38
N GLY A 246 -0.63 12.38 -2.22
CA GLY A 246 0.72 12.46 -1.67
C GLY A 246 0.88 13.52 -0.59
N PHE A 247 2.14 13.92 -0.35
CA PHE A 247 2.50 14.82 0.74
C PHE A 247 1.77 16.18 0.69
N GLY A 248 1.59 16.78 -0.50
CA GLY A 248 0.95 18.08 -0.63
C GLY A 248 -0.51 18.08 -0.16
N GLY A 249 -1.25 16.99 -0.38
CA GLY A 249 -2.61 16.79 0.11
C GLY A 249 -2.66 16.72 1.62
N LEU A 250 -1.96 15.75 2.19
CA LEU A 250 -1.97 15.53 3.65
C LEU A 250 -1.34 16.66 4.48
N TYR A 251 -0.42 17.42 3.87
CA TYR A 251 0.27 18.53 4.54
C TYR A 251 -0.55 19.81 4.49
N SER A 252 -0.88 20.31 3.31
CA SER A 252 -1.45 21.65 3.13
C SER A 252 -2.72 21.72 2.30
N TRP A 253 -3.28 20.56 1.89
CA TRP A 253 -4.40 20.50 0.94
C TRP A 253 -4.09 21.33 -0.32
N GLN A 254 -2.98 20.95 -0.99
CA GLN A 254 -2.45 21.63 -2.18
C GLN A 254 -2.21 23.15 -1.98
N GLY A 255 -1.77 23.55 -0.78
CA GLY A 255 -1.45 24.94 -0.47
C GLY A 255 -2.63 25.79 0.02
N GLU A 256 -3.83 25.23 0.23
CA GLU A 256 -4.97 25.95 0.84
C GLU A 256 -4.66 26.34 2.29
N LEU A 257 -3.96 25.46 3.03
CA LEU A 257 -3.65 25.65 4.43
C LEU A 257 -2.21 26.14 4.61
N GLY A 258 -2.01 27.10 5.52
CA GLY A 258 -0.69 27.57 5.94
C GLY A 258 -0.02 26.59 6.89
N ALA A 259 0.21 25.34 6.44
CA ALA A 259 0.83 24.29 7.24
C ALA A 259 2.30 24.63 7.56
N THR A 260 2.77 24.21 8.74
CA THR A 260 4.15 24.38 9.17
C THR A 260 4.79 23.03 9.55
N PRO A 261 6.10 22.85 9.34
CA PRO A 261 6.79 21.55 9.51
C PRO A 261 6.57 20.88 10.86
N THR A 262 6.50 21.67 11.93
CA THR A 262 6.37 21.21 13.32
C THR A 262 4.99 21.51 13.92
N GLY A 263 4.11 22.21 13.17
CA GLY A 263 2.79 22.61 13.65
C GLY A 263 1.78 21.46 13.66
N ALA A 264 0.74 21.64 14.48
CA ALA A 264 -0.46 20.81 14.46
C ALA A 264 -1.54 21.44 13.57
N ASN A 265 -1.13 21.91 12.38
CA ASN A 265 -1.95 22.63 11.43
C ASN A 265 -1.88 22.05 10.00
N TRP A 266 -1.49 20.78 9.88
CA TRP A 266 -1.58 20.07 8.62
C TRP A 266 -3.04 19.78 8.27
N PHE A 267 -3.32 19.52 7.00
CA PHE A 267 -4.65 19.03 6.63
C PHE A 267 -5.01 17.75 7.39
N ALA A 268 -4.04 16.84 7.58
CA ALA A 268 -4.22 15.65 8.40
C ALA A 268 -4.75 15.96 9.81
N ASP A 269 -4.24 17.01 10.48
CA ASP A 269 -4.74 17.42 11.82
C ASP A 269 -6.17 17.93 11.74
N LYS A 270 -6.50 18.76 10.73
CA LYS A 270 -7.85 19.30 10.50
C LYS A 270 -8.87 18.18 10.24
N TYR A 271 -8.51 17.24 9.36
CA TYR A 271 -9.34 16.10 8.99
C TYR A 271 -9.61 15.18 10.19
N LEU A 272 -8.55 14.80 10.90
CA LEU A 272 -8.64 13.94 12.08
C LEU A 272 -9.48 14.58 13.20
N ALA A 273 -9.32 15.87 13.45
CA ALA A 273 -10.12 16.59 14.45
C ALA A 273 -11.61 16.64 14.10
N ALA A 274 -11.94 16.87 12.82
CA ALA A 274 -13.31 16.86 12.34
C ALA A 274 -13.95 15.47 12.44
N LEU A 275 -13.21 14.43 12.04
CA LEU A 275 -13.65 13.04 12.17
C LEU A 275 -13.88 12.63 13.62
N LYS A 276 -12.96 12.99 14.53
CA LYS A 276 -13.14 12.74 15.97
C LYS A 276 -14.46 13.31 16.48
N THR A 277 -14.74 14.56 16.16
CA THR A 277 -15.98 15.24 16.57
C THR A 277 -17.22 14.58 15.95
N ALA A 278 -17.18 14.30 14.65
CA ALA A 278 -18.29 13.69 13.94
C ALA A 278 -18.55 12.24 14.40
N SER A 279 -17.49 11.45 14.63
CA SER A 279 -17.57 10.08 15.14
C SER A 279 -18.13 10.02 16.55
N ALA A 280 -17.70 10.92 17.44
CA ALA A 280 -18.25 11.03 18.79
C ALA A 280 -19.77 11.36 18.77
N SER A 281 -20.18 12.28 17.90
CA SER A 281 -21.60 12.63 17.72
C SER A 281 -22.40 11.49 17.09
N TYR A 282 -21.80 10.70 16.21
CA TYR A 282 -22.44 9.58 15.53
C TYR A 282 -22.46 8.30 16.39
N GLY A 283 -21.58 8.21 17.40
CA GLY A 283 -21.51 7.09 18.35
C GLY A 283 -20.60 5.93 17.89
N ARG A 284 -19.88 6.08 16.79
CA ARG A 284 -18.86 5.11 16.31
C ARG A 284 -17.87 5.75 15.34
N PRO A 285 -16.69 5.15 15.09
CA PRO A 285 -15.76 5.62 14.07
C PRO A 285 -16.42 5.71 12.69
N LEU A 286 -16.21 6.83 11.99
CA LEU A 286 -16.69 7.03 10.63
C LEU A 286 -15.67 6.58 9.58
N VAL A 287 -14.38 6.79 9.84
CA VAL A 287 -13.27 6.31 9.02
C VAL A 287 -12.38 5.47 9.93
N ASP A 288 -12.00 4.28 9.48
CA ASP A 288 -11.25 3.29 10.27
C ASP A 288 -9.75 3.30 9.92
N VAL A 289 -9.41 3.65 8.67
CA VAL A 289 -8.04 3.71 8.17
C VAL A 289 -7.81 5.05 7.48
N TYR A 290 -6.83 5.82 8.00
CA TYR A 290 -6.33 7.01 7.32
C TYR A 290 -5.35 6.58 6.26
N ASP A 291 -5.56 6.91 4.98
CA ASP A 291 -4.71 6.47 3.89
C ASP A 291 -4.21 7.61 3.00
N PHE A 292 -3.11 7.32 2.33
CA PHE A 292 -2.47 8.23 1.38
C PHE A 292 -1.70 7.44 0.32
N HIS A 293 -1.31 8.13 -0.75
CA HIS A 293 -0.42 7.61 -1.79
C HIS A 293 1.01 8.10 -1.56
N TRP A 294 1.98 7.23 -1.89
CA TRP A 294 3.40 7.54 -1.73
C TRP A 294 4.22 7.15 -2.96
N TYR A 295 4.33 8.06 -3.88
CA TYR A 295 5.29 7.98 -4.97
C TYR A 295 6.52 8.81 -4.58
N SER A 296 7.66 8.16 -4.32
CA SER A 296 8.84 8.85 -3.80
C SER A 296 9.23 10.08 -4.62
N GLU A 297 9.46 11.20 -3.94
CA GLU A 297 9.94 12.44 -4.53
C GLU A 297 11.47 12.54 -4.52
N ALA A 298 12.16 11.52 -4.00
CA ALA A 298 13.61 11.47 -3.98
C ALA A 298 14.20 11.62 -5.39
N LYS A 299 15.29 12.35 -5.46
CA LYS A 299 16.01 12.62 -6.72
C LYS A 299 17.40 11.99 -6.69
N ASP A 300 17.86 11.56 -7.87
CA ASP A 300 19.26 11.21 -8.08
C ASP A 300 20.14 12.49 -8.08
N PRO A 301 21.48 12.36 -8.03
CA PRO A 301 22.36 13.53 -8.07
C PRO A 301 22.25 14.41 -9.32
N SER A 302 21.65 13.90 -10.39
CA SER A 302 21.37 14.65 -11.62
C SER A 302 20.03 15.40 -11.57
N GLY A 303 19.27 15.27 -10.47
CA GLY A 303 17.98 15.91 -10.27
C GLY A 303 16.78 15.14 -10.84
N ASN A 304 16.97 13.92 -11.36
CA ASN A 304 15.88 13.10 -11.85
C ASN A 304 15.12 12.45 -10.68
N ARG A 305 13.80 12.56 -10.67
CA ARG A 305 12.96 11.85 -9.72
C ARG A 305 13.08 10.35 -9.94
N ILE A 306 13.31 9.58 -8.86
CA ILE A 306 13.59 8.14 -8.95
C ILE A 306 12.43 7.31 -9.52
N THR A 307 11.18 7.72 -9.31
CA THR A 307 10.01 7.04 -9.88
C THR A 307 9.98 7.08 -11.42
N GLY A 308 10.68 8.01 -12.05
CA GLY A 308 10.88 8.07 -13.51
C GLY A 308 12.02 7.19 -14.03
N LEU A 309 12.82 6.57 -13.14
CA LEU A 309 13.96 5.73 -13.52
C LEU A 309 13.49 4.32 -13.88
N SER A 310 13.17 4.09 -15.14
CA SER A 310 12.62 2.82 -15.65
C SER A 310 13.60 2.01 -16.50
N SER A 311 14.89 2.38 -16.53
CA SER A 311 15.93 1.66 -17.29
C SER A 311 16.39 0.39 -16.58
N ALA A 312 16.75 -0.64 -17.35
CA ALA A 312 17.45 -1.81 -16.84
C ALA A 312 18.94 -1.52 -16.51
N SER A 313 19.49 -0.42 -17.05
CA SER A 313 20.84 0.04 -16.77
C SER A 313 20.78 1.35 -16.00
N LEU A 314 21.11 1.29 -14.71
CA LEU A 314 21.17 2.41 -13.80
C LEU A 314 22.61 2.65 -13.36
N THR A 315 22.99 3.90 -13.15
CA THR A 315 24.27 4.24 -12.51
C THR A 315 24.23 3.89 -11.01
N ASP A 316 25.40 3.69 -10.40
CA ASP A 316 25.48 3.42 -8.96
C ASP A 316 24.78 4.50 -8.12
N ALA A 317 24.87 5.77 -8.52
CA ALA A 317 24.21 6.89 -7.86
C ALA A 317 22.67 6.78 -7.95
N GLN A 318 22.15 6.38 -9.10
CA GLN A 318 20.71 6.12 -9.28
C GLN A 318 20.24 4.92 -8.46
N VAL A 319 21.03 3.85 -8.48
CA VAL A 319 20.77 2.67 -7.64
C VAL A 319 20.70 3.07 -6.17
N GLN A 320 21.67 3.85 -5.67
CA GLN A 320 21.67 4.30 -4.27
C GLN A 320 20.50 5.22 -3.97
N ALA A 321 20.11 6.14 -4.85
CA ALA A 321 18.93 6.97 -4.65
C ALA A 321 17.65 6.13 -4.50
N ILE A 322 17.48 5.09 -5.30
CA ILE A 322 16.33 4.18 -5.25
C ILE A 322 16.35 3.35 -3.96
N VAL A 323 17.46 2.64 -3.66
CA VAL A 323 17.48 1.69 -2.53
C VAL A 323 17.48 2.36 -1.15
N GLN A 324 17.84 3.65 -1.08
CA GLN A 324 17.77 4.42 0.18
C GLN A 324 16.40 5.09 0.37
N SER A 325 15.61 5.32 -0.69
CA SER A 325 14.39 6.12 -0.64
C SER A 325 13.32 5.61 0.36
N PRO A 326 13.14 4.29 0.61
CA PRO A 326 12.16 3.83 1.60
C PRO A 326 12.44 4.33 3.02
N ARG A 327 13.69 4.70 3.32
CA ARG A 327 14.08 5.27 4.62
C ARG A 327 13.35 6.57 4.94
N SER A 328 12.93 7.31 3.93
CA SER A 328 12.11 8.54 4.12
C SER A 328 10.78 8.27 4.82
N LEU A 329 10.30 7.04 4.78
CA LEU A 329 9.08 6.66 5.49
C LEU A 329 9.24 6.66 7.02
N TRP A 330 10.45 6.38 7.57
CA TRP A 330 10.59 6.17 9.01
C TRP A 330 11.88 6.68 9.64
N ASP A 331 13.01 6.72 8.91
CA ASP A 331 14.36 6.87 9.48
C ASP A 331 14.69 8.34 9.79
N ALA A 332 14.99 8.61 11.05
CA ALA A 332 15.41 9.94 11.52
C ALA A 332 16.84 10.32 11.08
N GLY A 333 17.65 9.34 10.69
CA GLY A 333 19.03 9.54 10.24
C GLY A 333 19.15 9.70 8.72
N TYR A 334 18.05 9.72 7.98
CA TYR A 334 18.06 9.83 6.53
C TYR A 334 17.37 11.08 6.01
N SER A 335 18.07 11.80 5.14
CA SER A 335 17.53 12.92 4.38
C SER A 335 17.71 12.65 2.89
N GLU A 336 16.62 12.65 2.15
CA GLU A 336 16.64 12.55 0.69
C GLU A 336 16.76 13.93 0.03
N SER A 337 17.16 13.98 -1.20
CA SER A 337 17.04 15.19 -2.03
C SER A 337 15.63 15.24 -2.61
N SER A 338 14.75 16.06 -2.03
CA SER A 338 13.38 16.26 -2.51
C SER A 338 12.80 17.57 -2.00
N TRP A 339 11.76 18.06 -2.68
CA TRP A 339 11.02 19.24 -2.22
C TRP A 339 10.35 19.02 -0.86
N ILE A 340 9.98 17.78 -0.53
CA ILE A 340 9.37 17.45 0.76
C ILE A 340 10.37 17.63 1.90
N HIS A 341 11.63 17.14 1.70
CA HIS A 341 12.72 17.38 2.63
C HIS A 341 12.93 18.89 2.86
N ASP A 342 12.92 19.68 1.77
CA ASP A 342 13.14 21.14 1.84
C ASP A 342 11.99 21.82 2.61
N VAL A 343 10.75 21.46 2.37
CA VAL A 343 9.58 21.96 3.10
C VAL A 343 9.67 21.62 4.59
N LEU A 344 10.06 20.39 4.94
CA LEU A 344 10.14 19.94 6.33
C LEU A 344 11.41 20.40 7.06
N GLY A 345 12.44 20.83 6.33
CA GLY A 345 13.73 21.25 6.85
C GLY A 345 14.55 20.11 7.47
N GLY A 346 14.35 18.85 6.99
CA GLY A 346 15.07 17.69 7.50
C GLY A 346 14.41 16.36 7.15
N PRO A 347 14.75 15.27 7.85
CA PRO A 347 14.22 13.93 7.61
C PRO A 347 12.69 13.89 7.52
N ILE A 348 12.16 13.23 6.51
CA ILE A 348 10.71 13.20 6.25
C ILE A 348 9.99 12.41 7.34
N ARG A 349 10.40 11.17 7.62
CA ARG A 349 9.82 10.32 8.67
C ARG A 349 8.29 10.27 8.63
N LEU A 350 7.73 10.02 7.46
CA LEU A 350 6.29 10.25 7.22
C LEU A 350 5.39 9.39 8.12
N LEU A 351 5.68 8.08 8.23
CA LEU A 351 4.85 7.17 9.03
C LEU A 351 4.82 7.57 10.52
N PRO A 352 5.96 7.77 11.21
CA PRO A 352 5.93 8.22 12.61
C PRO A 352 5.20 9.55 12.81
N ARG A 353 5.29 10.49 11.85
CA ARG A 353 4.58 11.78 11.95
C ARG A 353 3.07 11.59 11.86
N LEU A 354 2.59 10.82 10.90
CA LEU A 354 1.16 10.54 10.74
C LEU A 354 0.61 9.70 11.89
N GLN A 355 1.34 8.69 12.33
CA GLN A 355 0.95 7.88 13.49
C GLN A 355 0.82 8.71 14.78
N ALA A 356 1.72 9.68 15.00
CA ALA A 356 1.62 10.59 16.14
C ALA A 356 0.36 11.47 16.06
N LYS A 357 -0.01 11.96 14.86
CA LYS A 357 -1.24 12.75 14.64
C LYS A 357 -2.50 11.89 14.85
N ILE A 358 -2.51 10.69 14.32
CA ILE A 358 -3.60 9.71 14.50
C ILE A 358 -3.75 9.38 16.00
N ALA A 359 -2.66 9.04 16.70
CA ALA A 359 -2.70 8.71 18.12
C ALA A 359 -3.24 9.85 18.99
N ALA A 360 -2.96 11.10 18.62
CA ALA A 360 -3.46 12.28 19.34
C ALA A 360 -4.96 12.54 19.11
N ALA A 361 -5.46 12.21 17.94
CA ALA A 361 -6.85 12.48 17.56
C ALA A 361 -7.78 11.27 17.78
N ASP A 362 -7.40 10.10 17.25
CA ASP A 362 -8.17 8.85 17.30
C ASP A 362 -7.23 7.65 17.38
N PRO A 363 -6.85 7.18 18.57
CA PRO A 363 -5.90 6.09 18.73
C PRO A 363 -6.40 4.73 18.20
N GLY A 364 -7.70 4.63 17.85
CA GLY A 364 -8.28 3.43 17.23
C GLY A 364 -8.07 3.38 15.71
N MET A 365 -7.92 4.52 15.06
CA MET A 365 -7.72 4.62 13.63
C MET A 365 -6.37 4.03 13.22
N LYS A 366 -6.33 3.38 12.06
CA LYS A 366 -5.13 2.76 11.49
C LYS A 366 -4.57 3.62 10.35
N LEU A 367 -3.36 3.27 9.88
CA LEU A 367 -2.70 3.96 8.77
C LEU A 367 -2.59 3.02 7.56
N GLY A 368 -2.89 3.53 6.36
CA GLY A 368 -2.78 2.82 5.08
C GLY A 368 -1.97 3.58 4.04
N ILE A 369 -1.43 2.85 3.07
CA ILE A 369 -0.74 3.38 1.88
C ILE A 369 -1.32 2.68 0.66
N THR A 370 -2.32 3.28 0.04
CA THR A 370 -3.15 2.60 -0.95
C THR A 370 -2.66 2.74 -2.39
N GLU A 371 -1.63 3.56 -2.61
CA GLU A 371 -0.79 3.53 -3.79
C GLU A 371 0.65 3.89 -3.40
N TYR A 372 1.63 3.15 -3.94
CA TYR A 372 3.03 3.50 -3.74
C TYR A 372 3.95 2.85 -4.78
N ASN A 373 5.06 3.52 -5.09
CA ASN A 373 6.14 3.01 -5.92
C ASN A 373 7.41 3.86 -5.71
N ASN A 374 8.59 3.22 -5.78
CA ASN A 374 9.89 3.89 -5.67
C ASN A 374 10.66 3.92 -7.00
N GLY A 375 10.12 3.36 -8.07
CA GLY A 375 10.82 3.25 -9.37
C GLY A 375 11.88 2.15 -9.41
N GLY A 376 12.67 2.14 -10.47
CA GLY A 376 13.74 1.15 -10.67
C GLY A 376 13.26 -0.26 -10.98
N CYS A 377 12.02 -0.46 -11.37
CA CYS A 377 11.36 -1.78 -11.43
C CYS A 377 11.84 -2.70 -12.58
N LYS A 378 12.72 -2.20 -13.45
CA LYS A 378 13.45 -3.01 -14.44
C LYS A 378 14.88 -3.36 -14.00
N HIS A 379 15.27 -3.01 -12.77
CA HIS A 379 16.58 -3.25 -12.18
C HIS A 379 16.44 -3.82 -10.77
N ILE A 380 17.46 -4.53 -10.27
CA ILE A 380 17.46 -5.14 -8.92
C ILE A 380 17.22 -4.09 -7.80
N ALA A 381 17.56 -2.83 -8.03
CA ALA A 381 17.29 -1.74 -7.10
C ALA A 381 15.81 -1.63 -6.73
N GLY A 382 14.91 -1.85 -7.70
CA GLY A 382 13.47 -1.89 -7.45
C GLY A 382 13.05 -3.03 -6.51
N THR A 383 13.68 -4.22 -6.64
CA THR A 383 13.45 -5.33 -5.69
C THR A 383 13.83 -4.93 -4.27
N LEU A 384 15.02 -4.30 -4.10
CA LEU A 384 15.52 -3.90 -2.79
C LEU A 384 14.63 -2.84 -2.16
N ALA A 385 14.27 -1.79 -2.90
CA ALA A 385 13.39 -0.72 -2.40
C ALA A 385 12.00 -1.24 -2.05
N GLN A 386 11.42 -2.10 -2.90
CA GLN A 386 10.09 -2.66 -2.63
C GLN A 386 10.10 -3.66 -1.47
N ALA A 387 11.14 -4.48 -1.33
CA ALA A 387 11.28 -5.38 -0.18
C ALA A 387 11.44 -4.59 1.13
N ASP A 388 12.15 -3.47 1.06
CA ASP A 388 12.31 -2.55 2.18
C ASP A 388 10.97 -1.91 2.59
N ASN A 389 10.16 -1.44 1.63
CA ASN A 389 8.80 -0.96 1.90
C ASN A 389 7.96 -2.00 2.65
N LEU A 390 7.91 -3.25 2.14
CA LEU A 390 7.14 -4.33 2.78
C LEU A 390 7.60 -4.59 4.22
N GLY A 391 8.92 -4.62 4.45
CA GLY A 391 9.49 -4.76 5.78
C GLY A 391 9.17 -3.58 6.70
N ILE A 392 9.28 -2.34 6.19
CA ILE A 392 8.93 -1.11 6.93
C ILE A 392 7.44 -1.14 7.30
N PHE A 393 6.55 -1.51 6.38
CA PHE A 393 5.11 -1.55 6.66
C PHE A 393 4.79 -2.52 7.81
N GLY A 394 5.39 -3.71 7.80
CA GLY A 394 5.27 -4.65 8.90
C GLY A 394 5.83 -4.07 10.22
N ALA A 395 7.05 -3.54 10.19
CA ALA A 395 7.73 -3.01 11.37
C ALA A 395 7.08 -1.74 11.94
N GLN A 396 6.42 -0.92 11.11
CA GLN A 396 5.73 0.31 11.52
C GLN A 396 4.22 0.10 11.76
N GLY A 397 3.69 -1.12 11.66
CA GLY A 397 2.29 -1.41 11.93
C GLY A 397 1.31 -0.76 10.95
N VAL A 398 1.68 -0.66 9.68
CA VAL A 398 0.77 -0.21 8.61
C VAL A 398 -0.36 -1.24 8.47
N GLN A 399 -1.60 -0.78 8.35
CA GLN A 399 -2.79 -1.64 8.26
C GLN A 399 -3.02 -2.21 6.88
N ALA A 400 -2.86 -1.40 5.84
CA ALA A 400 -3.13 -1.78 4.46
C ALA A 400 -2.13 -1.10 3.53
N ALA A 401 -1.62 -1.82 2.53
CA ALA A 401 -0.78 -1.25 1.50
C ALA A 401 -1.02 -1.94 0.17
N THR A 402 -1.22 -1.15 -0.90
CA THR A 402 -1.41 -1.66 -2.25
C THR A 402 -0.44 -1.00 -3.22
N TYR A 403 0.43 -1.81 -3.80
CA TYR A 403 1.44 -1.38 -4.75
C TYR A 403 0.79 -0.99 -6.08
N TRP A 404 1.21 0.14 -6.68
CA TRP A 404 0.77 0.58 -8.00
C TRP A 404 1.89 0.40 -9.02
N PRO A 405 1.72 -0.48 -10.04
CA PRO A 405 2.66 -0.59 -11.14
C PRO A 405 2.68 0.69 -12.00
N LEU A 406 3.87 1.23 -12.27
CA LEU A 406 4.05 2.39 -13.14
C LEU A 406 4.25 2.01 -14.61
N SER A 407 4.32 0.72 -14.91
CA SER A 407 4.45 0.19 -16.27
C SER A 407 3.88 -1.22 -16.37
N ASP A 408 3.60 -1.69 -17.60
CA ASP A 408 3.05 -3.01 -17.87
C ASP A 408 3.96 -4.18 -17.42
N THR A 409 5.25 -3.92 -17.24
CA THR A 409 6.22 -4.94 -16.84
C THR A 409 7.16 -4.42 -15.75
N GLU A 410 7.01 -4.94 -14.55
CA GLU A 410 7.82 -4.57 -13.38
C GLU A 410 8.40 -5.80 -12.65
N PRO A 411 9.20 -6.63 -13.35
CA PRO A 411 9.59 -7.95 -12.85
C PRO A 411 10.37 -7.88 -11.54
N TYR A 412 11.17 -6.84 -11.32
CA TYR A 412 11.99 -6.70 -10.12
C TYR A 412 11.20 -6.16 -8.92
N CYS A 413 10.33 -5.18 -9.08
CA CYS A 413 9.50 -4.70 -7.97
C CYS A 413 8.52 -5.80 -7.50
N LEU A 414 7.89 -6.53 -8.42
CA LEU A 414 7.00 -7.64 -8.09
C LEU A 414 7.74 -8.82 -7.45
N ALA A 415 9.03 -9.00 -7.73
CA ALA A 415 9.85 -10.04 -7.10
C ALA A 415 9.99 -9.85 -5.58
N ALA A 416 9.95 -8.61 -5.10
CA ALA A 416 10.07 -8.30 -3.68
C ALA A 416 8.96 -8.95 -2.83
N PHE A 417 7.73 -9.01 -3.34
CA PHE A 417 6.63 -9.71 -2.66
C PHE A 417 6.97 -11.18 -2.43
N ARG A 418 7.66 -11.80 -3.40
CA ARG A 418 8.08 -13.20 -3.31
C ARG A 418 9.16 -13.45 -2.25
N ALA A 419 9.86 -12.42 -1.78
CA ALA A 419 10.76 -12.52 -0.64
C ALA A 419 10.02 -12.65 0.70
N PHE A 420 8.76 -12.21 0.76
CA PHE A 420 7.90 -12.29 1.94
C PHE A 420 6.82 -13.36 1.83
N ARG A 421 6.38 -13.69 0.61
CA ARG A 421 5.22 -14.55 0.35
C ARG A 421 5.57 -15.60 -0.71
N GLY A 422 5.60 -16.88 -0.34
CA GLY A 422 5.97 -17.98 -1.25
C GLY A 422 7.45 -17.99 -1.66
N PHE A 423 8.36 -17.61 -0.76
CA PHE A 423 9.79 -17.53 -1.06
C PHE A 423 10.42 -18.89 -1.35
N ASP A 424 9.83 -19.97 -0.88
CA ASP A 424 10.22 -21.36 -1.14
C ASP A 424 9.66 -21.92 -2.46
N GLY A 425 8.91 -21.11 -3.19
CA GLY A 425 8.19 -21.54 -4.40
C GLY A 425 6.86 -22.24 -4.11
N ALA A 426 6.43 -22.30 -2.84
CA ALA A 426 5.16 -22.85 -2.38
C ALA A 426 4.44 -21.83 -1.48
N ASN A 427 4.28 -22.11 -0.20
CA ASN A 427 3.43 -21.32 0.69
C ASN A 427 4.19 -20.71 1.88
N ALA A 428 5.50 -20.87 1.99
CA ALA A 428 6.26 -20.28 3.07
C ALA A 428 6.16 -18.74 3.03
N SER A 429 5.88 -18.14 4.17
CA SER A 429 5.62 -16.72 4.27
C SER A 429 6.32 -16.12 5.49
N PHE A 430 6.60 -14.83 5.42
CA PHE A 430 7.01 -14.03 6.57
C PHE A 430 5.98 -14.19 7.68
N GLY A 431 6.42 -14.23 8.93
CA GLY A 431 5.53 -14.44 10.06
C GLY A 431 4.52 -13.31 10.27
N ASP A 432 3.58 -13.54 11.16
CA ASP A 432 2.48 -12.64 11.47
C ASP A 432 2.73 -11.74 12.70
N VAL A 433 3.86 -11.95 13.40
CA VAL A 433 4.27 -11.13 14.55
C VAL A 433 5.64 -10.51 14.28
N ALA A 434 5.68 -9.18 14.14
CA ALA A 434 6.93 -8.44 13.99
C ALA A 434 7.78 -8.54 15.26
N VAL A 435 9.09 -8.66 15.09
CA VAL A 435 10.10 -8.57 16.15
C VAL A 435 10.98 -7.37 15.88
N GLY A 436 11.24 -6.57 16.91
CA GLY A 436 12.12 -5.41 16.79
C GLY A 436 13.50 -5.82 16.25
N ALA A 437 13.97 -5.15 15.20
CA ALA A 437 15.27 -5.39 14.57
C ALA A 437 15.95 -4.06 14.26
N ALA A 438 17.14 -3.84 14.80
CA ALA A 438 17.92 -2.62 14.60
C ALA A 438 19.26 -2.93 13.96
N SER A 439 19.55 -2.30 12.82
CA SER A 439 20.83 -2.44 12.12
C SER A 439 21.88 -1.48 12.66
N SER A 440 23.10 -1.97 12.89
CA SER A 440 24.24 -1.12 13.22
C SER A 440 24.71 -0.25 12.05
N ASN A 441 24.30 -0.58 10.83
CA ASN A 441 24.55 0.20 9.61
C ASN A 441 23.36 0.07 8.66
N VAL A 442 22.30 0.81 8.92
CA VAL A 442 21.07 0.78 8.14
C VAL A 442 21.25 1.28 6.69
N GLN A 443 22.29 2.06 6.42
CA GLN A 443 22.63 2.49 5.07
C GLN A 443 23.02 1.30 4.19
N ASN A 444 23.79 0.37 4.74
CA ASN A 444 24.26 -0.80 4.00
C ASN A 444 23.27 -1.97 4.08
N VAL A 445 22.73 -2.24 5.28
CA VAL A 445 21.85 -3.41 5.47
C VAL A 445 20.62 -3.01 6.29
N ALA A 446 19.44 -3.28 5.74
CA ALA A 446 18.19 -3.35 6.51
C ALA A 446 17.84 -4.81 6.79
N ALA A 447 17.17 -5.07 7.91
CA ALA A 447 16.61 -6.38 8.19
C ALA A 447 15.29 -6.26 8.97
N TYR A 448 14.40 -7.19 8.70
CA TYR A 448 13.10 -7.33 9.32
C TYR A 448 12.97 -8.74 9.87
N ALA A 449 12.42 -8.87 11.06
CA ALA A 449 12.28 -10.13 11.75
C ALA A 449 10.83 -10.38 12.15
N SER A 450 10.42 -11.64 12.09
CA SER A 450 9.10 -12.08 12.52
C SER A 450 9.16 -13.44 13.20
N THR A 451 8.16 -13.70 14.04
CA THR A 451 7.78 -15.02 14.49
C THR A 451 6.42 -15.40 13.90
N ASP A 452 6.10 -16.68 13.94
CA ASP A 452 4.86 -17.24 13.39
C ASP A 452 4.00 -17.74 14.53
N SER A 453 2.83 -17.12 14.73
CA SER A 453 1.91 -17.51 15.83
C SER A 453 1.33 -18.92 15.66
N GLY A 454 1.30 -19.43 14.41
CA GLY A 454 0.84 -20.78 14.10
C GLY A 454 1.92 -21.87 14.21
N HIS A 455 3.21 -21.48 14.27
CA HIS A 455 4.35 -22.42 14.29
C HIS A 455 5.37 -22.01 15.35
N ALA A 456 5.19 -22.53 16.55
CA ALA A 456 6.08 -22.25 17.68
C ALA A 456 7.55 -22.58 17.34
N GLY A 457 8.44 -21.63 17.62
CA GLY A 457 9.88 -21.76 17.37
C GLY A 457 10.33 -21.36 15.97
N ARG A 458 9.41 -21.12 15.02
CA ARG A 458 9.75 -20.60 13.70
C ARG A 458 10.03 -19.10 13.76
N ALA A 459 11.12 -18.70 13.12
CA ALA A 459 11.46 -17.28 12.93
C ALA A 459 11.86 -17.03 11.48
N VAL A 460 11.37 -15.93 10.91
CA VAL A 460 11.68 -15.55 9.53
C VAL A 460 12.31 -14.16 9.52
N PHE A 461 13.44 -14.05 8.81
CA PHE A 461 14.15 -12.79 8.63
C PHE A 461 14.23 -12.45 7.15
N VAL A 462 14.02 -11.18 6.80
CA VAL A 462 14.30 -10.64 5.46
C VAL A 462 15.41 -9.61 5.61
N ALA A 463 16.58 -9.89 5.03
CA ALA A 463 17.74 -9.04 5.05
C ALA A 463 18.02 -8.46 3.66
N ILE A 464 18.25 -7.15 3.60
CA ILE A 464 18.42 -6.38 2.37
C ILE A 464 19.80 -5.73 2.40
N ASN A 465 20.72 -6.22 1.57
CA ASN A 465 22.01 -5.59 1.36
C ASN A 465 21.88 -4.54 0.24
N ARG A 466 21.90 -3.27 0.63
CA ARG A 466 21.81 -2.10 -0.26
C ARG A 466 23.16 -1.67 -0.83
N SER A 467 24.27 -2.23 -0.30
CA SER A 467 25.61 -1.86 -0.70
C SER A 467 26.06 -2.59 -1.96
N THR A 468 27.06 -2.05 -2.64
CA THR A 468 27.71 -2.67 -3.80
C THR A 468 28.78 -3.69 -3.42
N ALA A 469 28.94 -4.00 -2.13
CA ALA A 469 29.83 -5.02 -1.59
C ALA A 469 29.05 -6.11 -0.85
N ALA A 470 29.59 -7.31 -0.76
CA ALA A 470 29.06 -8.34 0.12
C ALA A 470 29.21 -7.91 1.57
N GLN A 471 28.26 -8.30 2.43
CA GLN A 471 28.26 -7.98 3.86
C GLN A 471 28.16 -9.27 4.70
N GLN A 472 29.01 -9.38 5.72
CA GLN A 472 28.84 -10.39 6.77
C GLN A 472 27.90 -9.81 7.84
N VAL A 473 26.73 -10.41 8.01
CA VAL A 473 25.69 -9.89 8.89
C VAL A 473 25.45 -10.84 10.06
N ALA A 474 25.61 -10.34 11.28
CA ALA A 474 25.24 -11.07 12.48
C ALA A 474 23.82 -10.67 12.92
N PHE A 475 22.98 -11.65 13.23
CA PHE A 475 21.72 -11.50 13.94
C PHE A 475 21.94 -11.86 15.40
N ALA A 476 21.62 -10.98 16.34
CA ALA A 476 21.91 -11.17 17.76
C ALA A 476 20.75 -10.69 18.65
N GLY A 477 20.57 -11.31 19.82
CA GLY A 477 19.58 -10.87 20.83
C GLY A 477 18.30 -11.70 20.88
N MET A 478 18.11 -12.66 19.97
CA MET A 478 16.96 -13.56 19.97
C MET A 478 17.46 -15.01 19.91
N THR A 479 16.94 -15.86 20.79
CA THR A 479 17.26 -17.31 20.75
C THR A 479 16.57 -17.95 19.57
N VAL A 480 17.35 -18.60 18.71
CA VAL A 480 16.88 -19.42 17.59
C VAL A 480 17.55 -20.79 17.63
N SER A 481 16.87 -21.83 17.16
CA SER A 481 17.42 -23.19 17.10
C SER A 481 16.75 -23.93 15.97
N GLY A 482 17.53 -24.58 15.15
CA GLY A 482 17.05 -25.37 14.02
C GLY A 482 17.93 -25.23 12.79
N THR A 483 17.33 -25.34 11.62
CA THR A 483 17.97 -25.12 10.34
C THR A 483 17.50 -23.80 9.73
N ALA A 484 18.43 -22.91 9.41
CA ALA A 484 18.14 -21.73 8.61
C ALA A 484 18.16 -22.10 7.12
N HIS A 485 17.05 -21.96 6.45
CA HIS A 485 16.89 -22.10 5.00
C HIS A 485 16.97 -20.72 4.35
N LEU A 486 17.88 -20.53 3.40
CA LEU A 486 18.16 -19.25 2.78
C LEU A 486 17.57 -19.20 1.37
N TRP A 487 16.83 -18.15 1.08
CA TRP A 487 16.24 -17.87 -0.23
C TRP A 487 16.66 -16.46 -0.68
N ARG A 488 17.13 -16.32 -1.93
CA ARG A 488 17.81 -15.09 -2.35
C ARG A 488 17.34 -14.57 -3.69
N ILE A 489 17.22 -13.24 -3.77
CA ILE A 489 17.09 -12.50 -5.02
C ILE A 489 18.30 -11.56 -5.10
N SER A 490 19.06 -11.64 -6.19
CA SER A 490 20.20 -10.78 -6.51
C SER A 490 20.25 -10.55 -8.01
N ALA A 491 21.06 -9.62 -8.49
CA ALA A 491 21.19 -9.36 -9.92
C ALA A 491 21.58 -10.64 -10.70
N SER A 492 22.49 -11.45 -10.14
CA SER A 492 22.93 -12.71 -10.78
C SER A 492 21.85 -13.79 -10.75
N SER A 493 21.14 -13.95 -9.63
CA SER A 493 20.08 -14.96 -9.53
C SER A 493 18.83 -14.58 -10.32
N ALA A 494 18.56 -13.28 -10.50
CA ALA A 494 17.43 -12.79 -11.28
C ALA A 494 17.65 -12.87 -12.80
N SER A 495 18.92 -12.96 -13.24
CA SER A 495 19.27 -12.97 -14.65
C SER A 495 18.60 -14.14 -15.39
N GLY A 496 17.89 -13.83 -16.48
CA GLY A 496 17.18 -14.82 -17.29
C GLY A 496 15.88 -15.36 -16.68
N GLN A 497 15.49 -14.93 -15.47
CA GLN A 497 14.21 -15.32 -14.88
C GLN A 497 13.05 -14.44 -15.36
N ASN A 498 11.92 -15.07 -15.67
CA ASN A 498 10.63 -14.39 -15.92
C ASN A 498 9.47 -15.31 -15.47
N PRO A 499 8.77 -15.03 -14.35
CA PRO A 499 9.03 -13.94 -13.40
C PRO A 499 10.29 -14.13 -12.57
N VAL A 500 10.84 -13.02 -12.08
CA VAL A 500 11.94 -13.05 -11.10
C VAL A 500 11.42 -13.58 -9.75
N LYS A 501 12.14 -14.53 -9.16
CA LYS A 501 11.76 -15.19 -7.91
C LYS A 501 13.00 -15.56 -7.09
N PRO A 502 12.86 -15.77 -5.76
CA PRO A 502 13.93 -16.26 -4.92
C PRO A 502 14.46 -17.62 -5.40
N VAL A 503 15.76 -17.82 -5.26
CA VAL A 503 16.42 -19.12 -5.45
C VAL A 503 17.01 -19.58 -4.12
N SER A 504 17.08 -20.89 -3.90
CA SER A 504 17.74 -21.45 -2.72
C SER A 504 19.22 -21.01 -2.68
N ALA A 505 19.64 -20.49 -1.54
CA ALA A 505 21.03 -20.12 -1.24
C ALA A 505 21.67 -21.01 -0.19
N GLY A 506 21.10 -22.21 0.03
CA GLY A 506 21.59 -23.20 0.94
C GLY A 506 20.94 -23.19 2.31
N THR A 507 21.50 -23.99 3.20
CA THR A 507 21.05 -24.12 4.59
C THR A 507 22.24 -24.06 5.54
N GLN A 508 21.97 -23.65 6.79
CA GLN A 508 22.95 -23.72 7.89
C GLN A 508 22.25 -24.07 9.20
N ALA A 509 22.94 -24.85 10.05
CA ALA A 509 22.47 -25.07 11.40
C ALA A 509 22.66 -23.79 12.23
N VAL A 510 21.65 -23.43 13.01
CA VAL A 510 21.68 -22.28 13.90
C VAL A 510 21.23 -22.69 15.30
N SER A 511 21.91 -22.15 16.32
CA SER A 511 21.52 -22.36 17.71
C SER A 511 22.08 -21.25 18.60
N GLY A 512 21.34 -20.88 19.64
CA GLY A 512 21.72 -19.84 20.60
C GLY A 512 21.17 -18.47 20.25
N THR A 513 21.82 -17.42 20.74
CA THR A 513 21.33 -16.04 20.67
C THR A 513 21.96 -15.22 19.54
N SER A 514 22.79 -15.84 18.70
CA SER A 514 23.46 -15.18 17.57
C SER A 514 23.77 -16.17 16.46
N PHE A 515 23.62 -15.74 15.21
CA PHE A 515 24.08 -16.43 14.02
C PHE A 515 24.50 -15.40 12.94
N SER A 516 25.28 -15.83 11.96
CA SER A 516 25.76 -14.94 10.90
C SER A 516 25.43 -15.48 9.51
N VAL A 517 25.17 -14.57 8.57
CA VAL A 517 24.87 -14.87 7.16
C VAL A 517 25.66 -13.93 6.27
N SER A 518 26.22 -14.46 5.16
CA SER A 518 26.80 -13.63 4.11
C SER A 518 25.73 -13.19 3.11
N LEU A 519 25.60 -11.89 2.92
CA LEU A 519 24.69 -11.26 1.96
C LEU A 519 25.49 -10.71 0.77
N PRO A 520 25.31 -11.22 -0.46
CA PRO A 520 25.92 -10.61 -1.64
C PRO A 520 25.54 -9.13 -1.81
N ALA A 521 26.34 -8.41 -2.60
CA ALA A 521 26.00 -7.05 -3.01
C ALA A 521 24.59 -6.99 -3.64
N LEU A 522 23.86 -5.92 -3.37
CA LEU A 522 22.53 -5.65 -3.94
C LEU A 522 21.62 -6.89 -3.95
N SER A 523 21.29 -7.39 -2.78
CA SER A 523 20.49 -8.61 -2.64
C SER A 523 19.44 -8.52 -1.55
N VAL A 524 18.36 -9.28 -1.72
CA VAL A 524 17.37 -9.61 -0.69
C VAL A 524 17.53 -11.07 -0.34
N THR A 525 17.68 -11.39 0.95
CA THR A 525 17.80 -12.76 1.45
C THR A 525 16.75 -13.00 2.51
N THR A 526 15.85 -13.94 2.26
CA THR A 526 14.92 -14.48 3.25
C THR A 526 15.57 -15.64 3.96
N ILE A 527 15.53 -15.65 5.29
CA ILE A 527 16.11 -16.66 6.18
C ILE A 527 14.97 -17.23 7.00
N ASP A 528 14.59 -18.47 6.74
CA ASP A 528 13.51 -19.18 7.43
C ASP A 528 14.13 -20.20 8.38
N VAL A 529 13.93 -20.03 9.68
CA VAL A 529 14.53 -20.85 10.74
C VAL A 529 13.45 -21.69 11.39
N TYR A 530 13.57 -23.02 11.31
CA TYR A 530 12.69 -24.02 11.96
C TYR A 530 13.39 -25.36 12.19
#